data_d7e8bdb7cf54a7d8dac3afc4aa7f70b5
#
_entry.id   d7e8bdb7cf54a7d8dac3afc4aa7f70b5
#
_cell.length_a   1.000
_cell.length_b   1.000
_cell.length_c   1.000
_cell.angle_alpha   90.00
_cell.angle_beta   90.00
_cell.angle_gamma   90.00
#
_symmetry.space_group_name_H-M   'P 1'
#
loop_
_entity.id
_entity.type
_entity.pdbx_description
1 polymer ?
#
loop_
_entity_poly.entity_id
_entity_poly.type
_entity_poly.pdbx_seq_one_letter_code
_entity_poly.pdbx_strand_id
1 'polypeptide(L)'
;MTPTTPVDVKDERAPAARRRFPLLLRAFEPAPAAETILQDPEEISAQYRAWQRRVLFSTIVGYSAFYFVRKNLSVAMPGLQTDLGISKGDLGLFLTLHGVLYGVSKFANGFLGDRTNARVFMAAGLVLSAIANVFFGLSSAVVTLGLIWMLNGWVQGMGFPPCARLMAHWF
;
A
#
# COMPACT_ATOMS: atom_id res chain seq x y z
N MET A 1 30.09 -20.33 -34.24
CA MET A 1 29.33 -19.70 -33.16
C MET A 1 30.33 -18.93 -32.29
N THR A 2 30.43 -17.64 -32.46
CA THR A 2 31.32 -16.77 -31.66
C THR A 2 30.57 -16.42 -30.37
N PRO A 3 31.17 -16.57 -29.18
CA PRO A 3 30.54 -16.16 -27.94
C PRO A 3 30.44 -14.62 -27.94
N THR A 4 29.20 -14.13 -27.88
CA THR A 4 28.93 -12.69 -27.71
C THR A 4 29.36 -12.30 -26.31
N THR A 5 30.42 -11.52 -26.23
CA THR A 5 30.87 -10.86 -24.99
C THR A 5 29.75 -10.02 -24.40
N PRO A 6 29.53 -10.08 -23.09
CA PRO A 6 28.53 -9.22 -22.45
C PRO A 6 28.91 -7.75 -22.66
N VAL A 7 28.03 -6.98 -23.24
CA VAL A 7 28.18 -5.54 -23.38
C VAL A 7 28.03 -4.91 -22.02
N ASP A 8 29.11 -4.41 -21.45
CA ASP A 8 29.12 -3.58 -20.26
C ASP A 8 28.52 -2.22 -20.64
N VAL A 9 27.19 -2.11 -20.51
CA VAL A 9 26.48 -0.85 -20.69
C VAL A 9 26.73 -0.02 -19.44
N LYS A 10 27.90 0.61 -19.34
CA LYS A 10 28.08 1.76 -18.48
C LYS A 10 27.12 2.83 -18.98
N ASP A 11 25.97 2.92 -18.30
CA ASP A 11 24.98 3.95 -18.54
C ASP A 11 25.63 5.32 -18.28
N GLU A 12 25.97 6.05 -19.36
CA GLU A 12 26.48 7.42 -19.30
C GLU A 12 25.44 8.43 -18.79
N ARG A 13 24.26 7.98 -18.39
CA ARG A 13 23.32 8.82 -17.69
C ARG A 13 23.86 9.08 -16.30
N ALA A 14 24.44 10.28 -16.13
CA ALA A 14 24.81 10.79 -14.82
C ALA A 14 23.67 10.49 -13.82
N PRO A 15 23.96 9.90 -12.65
CA PRO A 15 22.92 9.55 -11.70
C PRO A 15 22.19 10.84 -11.32
N ALA A 16 20.94 10.97 -11.77
CA ALA A 16 20.07 12.06 -11.34
C ALA A 16 20.19 12.15 -9.83
N ALA A 17 20.52 13.32 -9.29
CA ALA A 17 20.82 13.55 -7.88
C ALA A 17 19.75 12.87 -7.02
N ARG A 18 20.08 11.69 -6.49
CA ARG A 18 19.15 10.90 -5.66
C ARG A 18 18.82 11.76 -4.45
N ARG A 19 17.58 12.22 -4.35
CA ARG A 19 17.07 12.80 -3.11
C ARG A 19 17.20 11.71 -2.04
N ARG A 20 18.24 11.83 -1.19
CA ARG A 20 18.46 10.88 -0.09
C ARG A 20 17.36 11.11 0.94
N PHE A 21 16.51 10.12 1.12
CA PHE A 21 15.56 10.12 2.21
C PHE A 21 16.29 10.10 3.57
N PRO A 22 15.71 10.71 4.64
CA PRO A 22 16.21 10.53 6.00
C PRO A 22 16.38 9.04 6.33
N LEU A 23 17.33 8.71 7.19
CA LEU A 23 17.72 7.32 7.49
C LEU A 23 16.52 6.40 7.79
N LEU A 24 15.54 6.93 8.54
CA LEU A 24 14.30 6.23 8.91
C LEU A 24 13.37 5.94 7.71
N LEU A 25 13.51 6.69 6.62
CA LEU A 25 12.65 6.55 5.43
C LEU A 25 13.35 5.87 4.26
N ARG A 26 14.60 5.40 4.43
CA ARG A 26 15.34 4.71 3.35
C ARG A 26 14.65 3.47 2.83
N ALA A 27 13.89 2.78 3.66
CA ALA A 27 13.11 1.62 3.24
C ALA A 27 12.07 1.97 2.15
N PHE A 28 11.64 3.23 2.09
CA PHE A 28 10.69 3.72 1.08
C PHE A 28 11.38 4.14 -0.23
N GLU A 29 12.71 4.13 -0.30
CA GLU A 29 13.41 4.44 -1.55
C GLU A 29 13.08 3.40 -2.63
N PRO A 30 12.88 3.83 -3.89
CA PRO A 30 12.75 2.91 -5.00
C PRO A 30 13.97 1.99 -5.08
N ALA A 31 13.75 0.75 -5.49
CA ALA A 31 14.85 -0.19 -5.70
C ALA A 31 15.87 0.40 -6.72
N PRO A 32 17.18 0.16 -6.53
CA PRO A 32 18.19 0.54 -7.50
C PRO A 32 17.93 -0.15 -8.84
N ALA A 33 18.44 0.44 -9.93
CA ALA A 33 18.43 -0.22 -11.23
C ALA A 33 19.18 -1.56 -11.16
N ALA A 34 18.76 -2.52 -11.97
CA ALA A 34 19.44 -3.81 -12.04
C ALA A 34 20.89 -3.62 -12.55
N GLU A 35 21.83 -4.28 -11.89
CA GLU A 35 23.26 -4.24 -12.28
C GLU A 35 23.53 -5.13 -13.50
N THR A 36 22.71 -6.15 -13.70
CA THR A 36 22.82 -7.09 -14.81
C THR A 36 21.56 -7.13 -15.63
N ILE A 37 21.69 -7.10 -16.95
CA ILE A 37 20.59 -7.23 -17.89
C ILE A 37 20.66 -8.65 -18.49
N LEU A 38 19.58 -9.39 -18.36
CA LEU A 38 19.45 -10.70 -19.02
C LEU A 38 19.40 -10.49 -20.53
N GLN A 39 20.10 -11.35 -21.27
CA GLN A 39 20.15 -11.27 -22.73
C GLN A 39 19.44 -12.43 -23.42
N ASP A 40 19.28 -13.55 -22.74
CA ASP A 40 18.61 -14.72 -23.30
C ASP A 40 17.08 -14.52 -23.29
N PRO A 41 16.41 -14.53 -24.47
CA PRO A 41 14.97 -14.35 -24.59
C PRO A 41 14.14 -15.40 -23.84
N GLU A 42 14.61 -16.64 -23.77
CA GLU A 42 13.90 -17.73 -23.08
C GLU A 42 13.97 -17.53 -21.57
N GLU A 43 15.13 -17.17 -21.06
CA GLU A 43 15.32 -16.89 -19.64
C GLU A 43 14.53 -15.63 -19.21
N ILE A 44 14.55 -14.56 -20.03
CA ILE A 44 13.75 -13.36 -19.80
C ILE A 44 12.26 -13.70 -19.69
N SER A 45 11.75 -14.49 -20.65
CA SER A 45 10.34 -14.89 -20.67
C SER A 45 9.95 -15.75 -19.46
N ALA A 46 10.82 -16.66 -19.05
CA ALA A 46 10.59 -17.53 -17.89
C ALA A 46 10.57 -16.72 -16.59
N GLN A 47 11.54 -15.84 -16.40
CA GLN A 47 11.62 -14.98 -15.22
C GLN A 47 10.46 -13.98 -15.18
N TYR A 48 10.11 -13.36 -16.30
CA TYR A 48 8.99 -12.42 -16.39
C TYR A 48 7.68 -13.08 -15.94
N ARG A 49 7.34 -14.28 -16.47
CA ARG A 49 6.14 -15.03 -16.03
C ARG A 49 6.18 -15.44 -14.56
N ALA A 50 7.34 -15.78 -14.03
CA ALA A 50 7.49 -16.09 -12.61
C ALA A 50 7.23 -14.87 -11.73
N TRP A 51 7.76 -13.70 -12.11
CA TRP A 51 7.53 -12.44 -11.40
C TRP A 51 6.10 -11.95 -11.53
N GLN A 52 5.46 -12.06 -12.70
CA GLN A 52 4.05 -11.72 -12.86
C GLN A 52 3.17 -12.47 -11.85
N ARG A 53 3.37 -13.81 -11.75
CA ARG A 53 2.60 -14.62 -10.78
C ARG A 53 2.84 -14.20 -9.34
N ARG A 54 4.09 -13.91 -8.96
CA ARG A 54 4.44 -13.42 -7.61
C ARG A 54 3.81 -12.08 -7.30
N VAL A 55 3.89 -11.15 -8.23
CA VAL A 55 3.31 -9.81 -8.08
C VAL A 55 1.79 -9.90 -7.97
N LEU A 56 1.14 -10.67 -8.84
CA LEU A 56 -0.31 -10.87 -8.80
C LEU A 56 -0.75 -11.44 -7.46
N PHE A 57 -0.15 -12.54 -7.03
CA PHE A 57 -0.49 -13.18 -5.76
C PHE A 57 -0.25 -12.25 -4.56
N SER A 58 0.90 -11.59 -4.49
CA SER A 58 1.22 -10.66 -3.42
C SER A 58 0.25 -9.47 -3.37
N THR A 59 -0.16 -8.97 -4.54
CA THR A 59 -1.12 -7.87 -4.65
C THR A 59 -2.51 -8.30 -4.18
N ILE A 60 -2.97 -9.48 -4.59
CA ILE A 60 -4.27 -10.02 -4.17
C ILE A 60 -4.28 -10.23 -2.65
N VAL A 61 -3.29 -10.91 -2.09
CA VAL A 61 -3.22 -11.19 -0.65
C VAL A 61 -3.11 -9.91 0.16
N GLY A 62 -2.19 -9.01 -0.23
CA GLY A 62 -1.98 -7.76 0.47
C GLY A 62 -3.21 -6.85 0.42
N TYR A 63 -3.85 -6.73 -0.74
CA TYR A 63 -5.06 -5.91 -0.86
C TYR A 63 -6.26 -6.53 -0.14
N SER A 64 -6.39 -7.86 -0.14
CA SER A 64 -7.41 -8.56 0.66
C SER A 64 -7.24 -8.27 2.16
N ALA A 65 -6.02 -8.22 2.66
CA ALA A 65 -5.75 -7.88 4.06
C ALA A 65 -6.26 -6.47 4.41
N PHE A 66 -6.19 -5.48 3.50
CA PHE A 66 -6.82 -4.18 3.71
C PHE A 66 -8.33 -4.27 3.88
N TYR A 67 -9.01 -5.17 3.17
CA TYR A 67 -10.45 -5.37 3.33
C TYR A 67 -10.80 -5.96 4.70
N PHE A 68 -9.99 -6.89 5.23
CA PHE A 68 -10.21 -7.43 6.58
C PHE A 68 -10.22 -6.31 7.62
N VAL A 69 -9.20 -5.46 7.63
CA VAL A 69 -9.11 -4.36 8.62
C VAL A 69 -10.09 -3.22 8.36
N ARG A 70 -10.67 -3.12 7.16
CA ARG A 70 -11.69 -2.11 6.82
C ARG A 70 -13.07 -2.49 7.29
N LYS A 71 -13.43 -3.77 7.27
CA LYS A 71 -14.78 -4.24 7.55
C LYS A 71 -15.08 -4.42 9.04
N ASN A 72 -14.08 -4.26 9.91
CA ASN A 72 -14.21 -4.44 11.35
C ASN A 72 -15.32 -3.58 11.97
N LEU A 73 -15.45 -2.31 11.57
CA LEU A 73 -16.52 -1.44 12.09
C LEU A 73 -17.90 -2.01 11.79
N SER A 74 -18.13 -2.49 10.56
CA SER A 74 -19.45 -3.05 10.18
C SER A 74 -19.85 -4.25 11.05
N VAL A 75 -18.85 -5.06 11.45
CA VAL A 75 -19.09 -6.21 12.36
C VAL A 75 -19.28 -5.73 13.80
N ALA A 76 -18.57 -4.69 14.22
CA ALA A 76 -18.66 -4.15 15.57
C ALA A 76 -19.90 -3.28 15.82
N MET A 77 -20.57 -2.78 14.78
CA MET A 77 -21.72 -1.85 14.91
C MET A 77 -22.80 -2.29 15.88
N PRO A 78 -23.28 -3.55 15.86
CA PRO A 78 -24.32 -3.96 16.82
C PRO A 78 -23.85 -3.83 18.27
N GLY A 79 -22.62 -4.27 18.58
CA GLY A 79 -22.05 -4.15 19.92
C GLY A 79 -21.83 -2.69 20.33
N LEU A 80 -21.35 -1.83 19.42
CA LEU A 80 -21.20 -0.41 19.72
C LEU A 80 -22.53 0.29 20.06
N GLN A 81 -23.63 -0.15 19.45
CA GLN A 81 -24.96 0.36 19.77
C GLN A 81 -25.46 -0.15 21.12
N THR A 82 -25.29 -1.45 21.40
CA THR A 82 -25.81 -2.06 22.64
C THR A 82 -24.96 -1.70 23.85
N ASP A 83 -23.65 -1.75 23.74
CA ASP A 83 -22.73 -1.67 24.88
C ASP A 83 -22.31 -0.22 25.20
N LEU A 84 -22.16 0.61 24.15
CA LEU A 84 -21.75 2.00 24.27
C LEU A 84 -22.87 3.02 24.00
N GLY A 85 -24.06 2.56 23.61
CA GLY A 85 -25.19 3.44 23.30
C GLY A 85 -24.98 4.37 22.11
N ILE A 86 -24.05 4.03 21.20
CA ILE A 86 -23.72 4.88 20.05
C ILE A 86 -24.90 4.85 19.07
N SER A 87 -25.36 6.05 18.67
CA SER A 87 -26.51 6.15 17.77
C SER A 87 -26.19 5.62 16.36
N LYS A 88 -27.22 5.17 15.64
CA LYS A 88 -27.09 4.80 14.22
C LYS A 88 -26.63 5.99 13.37
N GLY A 89 -27.00 7.21 13.77
CA GLY A 89 -26.56 8.44 13.11
C GLY A 89 -25.05 8.65 13.22
N ASP A 90 -24.47 8.47 14.41
CA ASP A 90 -23.03 8.60 14.64
C ASP A 90 -22.24 7.53 13.86
N LEU A 91 -22.71 6.29 13.87
CA LEU A 91 -22.10 5.21 13.09
C LEU A 91 -22.18 5.46 11.59
N GLY A 92 -23.29 6.00 11.10
CA GLY A 92 -23.45 6.44 9.72
C GLY A 92 -22.50 7.58 9.35
N LEU A 93 -22.31 8.53 10.27
CA LEU A 93 -21.34 9.61 10.13
C LEU A 93 -19.90 9.07 10.06
N PHE A 94 -19.54 8.13 10.93
CA PHE A 94 -18.22 7.48 10.88
C PHE A 94 -17.95 6.82 9.53
N LEU A 95 -18.91 6.11 8.97
CA LEU A 95 -18.78 5.48 7.66
C LEU A 95 -18.62 6.51 6.54
N THR A 96 -19.42 7.58 6.59
CA THR A 96 -19.38 8.64 5.57
C THR A 96 -18.05 9.38 5.58
N LEU A 97 -17.61 9.84 6.76
CA LEU A 97 -16.35 10.55 6.92
C LEU A 97 -15.13 9.67 6.55
N HIS A 98 -15.15 8.41 6.96
CA HIS A 98 -14.16 7.43 6.54
C HIS A 98 -14.11 7.30 5.01
N GLY A 99 -15.27 7.17 4.37
CA GLY A 99 -15.36 7.05 2.91
C GLY A 99 -14.81 8.27 2.17
N VAL A 100 -15.15 9.47 2.63
CA VAL A 100 -14.65 10.74 2.07
C VAL A 100 -13.13 10.84 2.23
N LEU A 101 -12.62 10.64 3.45
CA LEU A 101 -11.18 10.68 3.73
C LEU A 101 -10.41 9.63 2.95
N TYR A 102 -10.94 8.42 2.85
CA TYR A 102 -10.38 7.36 2.03
C TYR A 102 -10.30 7.76 0.54
N GLY A 103 -11.34 8.39 0.01
CA GLY A 103 -11.35 8.89 -1.36
C GLY A 103 -10.28 9.95 -1.60
N VAL A 104 -10.22 11.00 -0.77
CA VAL A 104 -9.21 12.05 -0.82
C VAL A 104 -7.80 11.48 -0.65
N SER A 105 -7.64 10.59 0.32
CA SER A 105 -6.38 9.94 0.63
C SER A 105 -5.80 9.17 -0.56
N LYS A 106 -6.63 8.55 -1.41
CA LYS A 106 -6.17 7.86 -2.61
C LYS A 106 -5.40 8.76 -3.56
N PHE A 107 -5.82 10.00 -3.74
CA PHE A 107 -5.11 10.95 -4.59
C PHE A 107 -3.76 11.33 -3.97
N ALA A 108 -3.73 11.71 -2.70
CA ALA A 108 -2.50 12.07 -2.00
C ALA A 108 -1.52 10.88 -1.95
N ASN A 109 -1.99 9.70 -1.58
CA ASN A 109 -1.19 8.49 -1.50
C ASN A 109 -0.82 7.93 -2.89
N GLY A 110 -1.57 8.24 -3.94
CA GLY A 110 -1.18 7.95 -5.32
C GLY A 110 0.13 8.64 -5.67
N PHE A 111 0.18 9.95 -5.44
CA PHE A 111 1.38 10.74 -5.69
C PHE A 111 2.60 10.31 -4.85
N LEU A 112 2.39 9.92 -3.59
CA LEU A 112 3.45 9.40 -2.72
C LEU A 112 3.87 7.98 -3.14
N GLY A 113 2.92 7.13 -3.45
CA GLY A 113 3.14 5.74 -3.85
C GLY A 113 3.95 5.60 -5.15
N ASP A 114 3.77 6.54 -6.09
CA ASP A 114 4.54 6.55 -7.35
C ASP A 114 6.03 6.85 -7.14
N ARG A 115 6.37 7.50 -6.04
CA ARG A 115 7.74 7.91 -5.70
C ARG A 115 8.42 7.01 -4.68
N THR A 116 7.74 6.01 -4.18
CA THR A 116 8.20 5.16 -3.09
C THR A 116 8.24 3.69 -3.52
N ASN A 117 8.88 2.86 -2.70
CA ASN A 117 8.84 1.42 -2.86
C ASN A 117 7.42 0.90 -2.58
N ALA A 118 6.76 0.38 -3.61
CA ALA A 118 5.38 -0.07 -3.55
C ALA A 118 5.12 -1.12 -2.44
N ARG A 119 6.07 -2.03 -2.20
CA ARG A 119 5.96 -3.08 -1.16
C ARG A 119 5.94 -2.46 0.24
N VAL A 120 6.91 -1.58 0.50
CA VAL A 120 7.06 -0.95 1.81
C VAL A 120 5.90 0.00 2.07
N PHE A 121 5.48 0.76 1.06
CA PHE A 121 4.36 1.69 1.16
C PHE A 121 3.05 0.98 1.50
N MET A 122 2.75 -0.12 0.81
CA MET A 122 1.57 -0.94 1.07
C MET A 122 1.63 -1.61 2.45
N ALA A 123 2.78 -2.18 2.83
CA ALA A 123 2.97 -2.80 4.13
C ALA A 123 2.82 -1.79 5.27
N ALA A 124 3.40 -0.59 5.13
CA ALA A 124 3.25 0.49 6.11
C ALA A 124 1.78 0.90 6.28
N GLY A 125 1.03 1.06 5.19
CA GLY A 125 -0.40 1.35 5.25
C GLY A 125 -1.19 0.28 5.97
N LEU A 126 -0.88 -1.01 5.73
CA LEU A 126 -1.54 -2.11 6.41
C LEU A 126 -1.23 -2.15 7.91
N VAL A 127 0.04 -1.97 8.29
CA VAL A 127 0.46 -1.92 9.70
C VAL A 127 -0.19 -0.74 10.43
N LEU A 128 -0.17 0.45 9.84
CA LEU A 128 -0.82 1.62 10.43
C LEU A 128 -2.34 1.43 10.58
N SER A 129 -2.98 0.81 9.59
CA SER A 129 -4.40 0.47 9.68
C SER A 129 -4.68 -0.56 10.77
N ALA A 130 -3.83 -1.57 10.93
CA ALA A 130 -3.95 -2.55 12.02
C ALA A 130 -3.81 -1.88 13.39
N ILE A 131 -2.82 -1.00 13.56
CA ILE A 131 -2.62 -0.21 14.78
C ILE A 131 -3.87 0.65 15.07
N ALA A 132 -4.39 1.36 14.07
CA ALA A 132 -5.63 2.14 14.24
C ALA A 132 -6.81 1.27 14.69
N ASN A 133 -6.96 0.05 14.16
CA ASN A 133 -8.00 -0.88 14.58
C ASN A 133 -7.81 -1.36 16.03
N VAL A 134 -6.58 -1.57 16.49
CA VAL A 134 -6.29 -1.92 17.90
C VAL A 134 -6.73 -0.76 18.82
N PHE A 135 -6.33 0.46 18.51
CA PHE A 135 -6.73 1.63 19.30
C PHE A 135 -8.25 1.86 19.26
N PHE A 136 -8.88 1.60 18.11
CA PHE A 136 -10.33 1.63 17.99
C PHE A 136 -11.01 0.65 18.97
N GLY A 137 -10.52 -0.60 19.04
CA GLY A 137 -11.05 -1.62 19.95
C GLY A 137 -10.80 -1.35 21.43
N LEU A 138 -9.80 -0.53 21.77
CA LEU A 138 -9.47 -0.14 23.14
C LEU A 138 -10.20 1.14 23.59
N SER A 139 -10.91 1.81 22.69
CA SER A 139 -11.59 3.08 22.97
C SER A 139 -13.08 2.86 23.24
N SER A 140 -13.65 3.66 24.16
CA SER A 140 -15.10 3.68 24.45
C SER A 140 -15.74 5.05 24.20
N ALA A 141 -14.94 6.11 24.01
CA ALA A 141 -15.46 7.44 23.77
C ALA A 141 -15.84 7.65 22.29
N VAL A 142 -17.08 8.03 22.02
CA VAL A 142 -17.64 8.19 20.66
C VAL A 142 -16.76 9.08 19.76
N VAL A 143 -16.33 10.23 20.28
CA VAL A 143 -15.46 11.17 19.53
C VAL A 143 -14.12 10.51 19.16
N THR A 144 -13.51 9.83 20.12
CA THR A 144 -12.23 9.13 19.91
C THR A 144 -12.36 8.02 18.87
N LEU A 145 -13.42 7.23 18.96
CA LEU A 145 -13.75 6.19 17.98
C LEU A 145 -13.89 6.77 16.57
N GLY A 146 -14.62 7.89 16.45
CA GLY A 146 -14.79 8.59 15.17
C GLY A 146 -13.45 9.08 14.59
N LEU A 147 -12.63 9.72 15.41
CA LEU A 147 -11.31 10.24 14.98
C LEU A 147 -10.36 9.12 14.54
N ILE A 148 -10.29 8.03 15.31
CA ILE A 148 -9.45 6.88 14.94
C ILE A 148 -9.97 6.25 13.65
N TRP A 149 -11.29 6.17 13.46
CA TRP A 149 -11.88 5.61 12.27
C TRP A 149 -11.62 6.47 11.01
N MET A 150 -11.64 7.80 11.17
CA MET A 150 -11.25 8.75 10.12
C MET A 150 -9.77 8.60 9.75
N LEU A 151 -8.88 8.50 10.76
CA LEU A 151 -7.45 8.25 10.53
C LEU A 151 -7.24 6.91 9.79
N ASN A 152 -7.97 5.87 10.19
CA ASN A 152 -7.94 4.60 9.47
C ASN A 152 -8.36 4.76 8.00
N GLY A 153 -9.39 5.56 7.72
CA GLY A 153 -9.80 5.89 6.35
C GLY A 153 -8.67 6.51 5.53
N TRP A 154 -7.93 7.44 6.10
CA TRP A 154 -6.76 8.04 5.46
C TRP A 154 -5.68 7.01 5.14
N VAL A 155 -5.30 6.21 6.11
CA VAL A 155 -4.24 5.18 5.98
C VAL A 155 -4.65 4.06 5.01
N GLN A 156 -5.91 3.70 4.98
CA GLN A 156 -6.46 2.72 4.03
C GLN A 156 -6.27 3.13 2.56
N GLY A 157 -6.18 4.43 2.27
CA GLY A 157 -5.88 4.95 0.95
C GLY A 157 -4.49 4.58 0.41
N MET A 158 -3.57 4.13 1.28
CA MET A 158 -2.23 3.67 0.88
C MET A 158 -2.24 2.29 0.17
N GLY A 159 -3.32 1.53 0.25
CA GLY A 159 -3.38 0.17 -0.30
C GLY A 159 -3.55 0.11 -1.81
N PHE A 160 -4.43 0.93 -2.39
CA PHE A 160 -4.79 0.83 -3.81
C PHE A 160 -3.72 1.35 -4.79
N PRO A 161 -3.07 2.51 -4.60
CA PRO A 161 -2.14 3.06 -5.58
C PRO A 161 -0.96 2.12 -5.91
N PRO A 162 -0.29 1.47 -4.93
CA PRO A 162 0.75 0.50 -5.23
C PRO A 162 0.24 -0.69 -6.06
N CYS A 163 -0.97 -1.16 -5.79
CA CYS A 163 -1.59 -2.25 -6.55
C CYS A 163 -1.81 -1.86 -8.01
N ALA A 164 -2.41 -0.68 -8.26
CA ALA A 164 -2.66 -0.18 -9.59
C ALA A 164 -1.35 0.00 -10.39
N ARG A 165 -0.32 0.58 -9.75
CA ARG A 165 1.00 0.74 -10.36
C ARG A 165 1.65 -0.60 -10.72
N LEU A 166 1.61 -1.58 -9.82
CA LEU A 166 2.17 -2.90 -10.07
C LEU A 166 1.42 -3.62 -11.18
N MET A 167 0.09 -3.53 -11.21
CA MET A 167 -0.71 -4.11 -12.29
C MET A 167 -0.37 -3.47 -13.64
N ALA A 168 -0.35 -2.15 -13.74
CA ALA A 168 -0.02 -1.45 -14.97
C ALA A 168 1.42 -1.70 -15.47
N HIS A 169 2.34 -2.05 -14.57
CA HIS A 169 3.73 -2.32 -14.94
C HIS A 169 3.95 -3.77 -15.42
N TRP A 170 3.21 -4.73 -14.86
CA TRP A 170 3.44 -6.15 -15.10
C TRP A 170 2.44 -6.80 -16.05
N PHE A 171 1.30 -6.13 -16.33
CA PHE A 171 0.21 -6.62 -17.15
C PHE A 171 -0.28 -5.57 -18.16
#